data_dabada48d3b9d1956dc9dd9cbbad8ede
#
_entry.id   dabada48d3b9d1956dc9dd9cbbad8ede
#
_cell.length_a   1.000
_cell.length_b   1.000
_cell.length_c   1.000
_cell.angle_alpha   90.00
_cell.angle_beta   90.00
_cell.angle_gamma   90.00
#
_symmetry.space_group_name_H-M   'P 1'
#
loop_
_entity.id
_entity.type
_entity.pdbx_description
1 polymer ?
#
loop_
_entity_poly.entity_id
_entity_poly.type
_entity_poly.pdbx_seq_one_letter_code
_entity_poly.pdbx_strand_id
1 'polypeptide(L)'
;MKYVKIEEIKGYEDARINVGTADAEEMLDSKTALRMFAVNSEPGEDVEAWVKVQKVIESIGRSNGYIEVEDDHWTQAMKNKKKGAAQVLGINCPQILENFDALVSDEVPVKKMKQSINE
;
A
#
# COMPACT_ATOMS: atom_id res chain seq x y z
N MET A 1 5.78 -7.00 -12.34
CA MET A 1 6.12 -6.79 -10.92
C MET A 1 5.93 -5.34 -10.55
N LYS A 2 5.26 -5.10 -9.45
CA LYS A 2 5.09 -3.75 -8.92
C LYS A 2 5.91 -3.60 -7.65
N TYR A 3 6.47 -2.42 -7.46
CA TYR A 3 7.29 -2.11 -6.29
C TYR A 3 6.69 -0.90 -5.60
N VAL A 4 6.59 -0.95 -4.27
CA VAL A 4 6.01 0.14 -3.48
C VAL A 4 7.03 0.57 -2.44
N LYS A 5 7.41 1.84 -2.45
CA LYS A 5 8.28 2.39 -1.41
C LYS A 5 7.54 2.40 -0.08
N ILE A 6 8.25 2.09 1.00
CA ILE A 6 7.66 2.09 2.33
C ILE A 6 7.84 3.47 2.94
N GLU A 7 6.76 4.24 3.01
CA GLU A 7 6.74 5.59 3.57
C GLU A 7 5.39 5.86 4.21
N GLU A 8 5.38 6.77 5.16
CA GLU A 8 4.13 7.26 5.74
C GLU A 8 3.34 7.99 4.65
N ILE A 9 2.02 7.81 4.64
CA ILE A 9 1.14 8.45 3.67
C ILE A 9 0.26 9.45 4.40
N LYS A 10 0.32 10.71 3.98
CA LYS A 10 -0.47 11.77 4.57
C LYS A 10 -1.73 12.00 3.77
N GLY A 11 -2.73 12.57 4.42
CA GLY A 11 -4.01 12.86 3.82
C GLY A 11 -4.17 14.31 3.41
N TYR A 12 -5.40 14.78 3.48
CA TYR A 12 -5.77 16.12 3.07
C TYR A 12 -5.02 17.16 3.92
N GLU A 13 -4.44 18.15 3.26
CA GLU A 13 -3.66 19.22 3.91
C GLU A 13 -2.52 18.66 4.77
N ASP A 14 -1.88 17.58 4.27
CA ASP A 14 -0.76 16.92 4.94
C ASP A 14 -1.10 16.32 6.31
N ALA A 15 -2.38 16.04 6.55
CA ALA A 15 -2.79 15.43 7.81
C ALA A 15 -2.16 14.06 7.98
N ARG A 16 -1.66 13.80 9.17
CA ARG A 16 -1.17 12.46 9.53
C ARG A 16 -2.37 11.61 9.96
N ILE A 17 -2.43 10.41 9.44
CA ILE A 17 -3.59 9.53 9.65
C ILE A 17 -3.21 8.43 10.65
N ASN A 18 -3.86 8.45 11.81
CA ASN A 18 -3.67 7.42 12.82
C ASN A 18 -4.62 6.25 12.52
N VAL A 19 -4.05 5.09 12.19
CA VAL A 19 -4.83 3.87 11.92
C VAL A 19 -4.80 2.92 13.10
N GLY A 20 -4.14 3.30 14.19
CA GLY A 20 -4.12 2.54 15.41
C GLY A 20 -5.21 3.01 16.37
N THR A 21 -4.91 2.94 17.66
CA THR A 21 -5.85 3.38 18.70
C THR A 21 -5.34 4.65 19.35
N ALA A 22 -6.15 5.26 20.23
CA ALA A 22 -5.74 6.43 20.98
C ALA A 22 -4.53 6.14 21.88
N ASP A 23 -4.45 4.91 22.39
CA ASP A 23 -3.37 4.52 23.31
C ASP A 23 -2.14 3.98 22.58
N ALA A 24 -2.32 3.55 21.31
CA ALA A 24 -1.24 2.97 20.52
C ALA A 24 -1.33 3.55 19.11
N GLU A 25 -0.82 4.76 18.94
CA GLU A 25 -0.86 5.44 17.66
C GLU A 25 0.00 4.71 16.63
N GLU A 26 -0.56 4.57 15.44
CA GLU A 26 0.13 3.96 14.32
C GLU A 26 -0.23 4.74 13.06
N MET A 27 0.73 5.47 12.53
CA MET A 27 0.46 6.31 11.36
C MET A 27 0.34 5.45 10.11
N LEU A 28 -0.56 5.86 9.23
CA LEU A 28 -0.79 5.19 7.97
C LEU A 28 0.48 5.22 7.12
N ASP A 29 0.90 4.05 6.63
CA ASP A 29 2.01 3.97 5.69
C ASP A 29 1.59 3.14 4.48
N SER A 30 2.50 3.01 3.51
CA SER A 30 2.19 2.28 2.28
C SER A 30 1.91 0.80 2.54
N LYS A 31 2.52 0.20 3.58
CA LYS A 31 2.25 -1.19 3.93
C LYS A 31 0.80 -1.38 4.37
N THR A 32 0.36 -0.52 5.28
CA THR A 32 -1.00 -0.58 5.80
C THR A 32 -2.02 -0.24 4.71
N ALA A 33 -1.71 0.75 3.87
CA ALA A 33 -2.60 1.12 2.78
C ALA A 33 -2.77 -0.04 1.79
N LEU A 34 -1.68 -0.68 1.39
CA LEU A 34 -1.74 -1.80 0.47
C LEU A 34 -2.53 -2.96 1.06
N ARG A 35 -2.29 -3.27 2.34
CA ARG A 35 -3.04 -4.32 3.01
C ARG A 35 -4.54 -4.00 3.02
N MET A 36 -4.90 -2.76 3.32
CA MET A 36 -6.29 -2.33 3.33
C MET A 36 -6.94 -2.49 1.96
N PHE A 37 -6.24 -2.07 0.90
CA PHE A 37 -6.76 -2.22 -0.45
C PHE A 37 -6.99 -3.68 -0.79
N ALA A 38 -6.03 -4.55 -0.48
CA ALA A 38 -6.12 -5.97 -0.81
C ALA A 38 -7.28 -6.65 -0.07
N VAL A 39 -7.39 -6.40 1.22
CA VAL A 39 -8.44 -7.01 2.05
C VAL A 39 -9.83 -6.55 1.61
N ASN A 40 -9.94 -5.30 1.17
CA ASN A 40 -11.23 -4.73 0.75
C ASN A 40 -11.44 -4.81 -0.76
N SER A 41 -10.71 -5.66 -1.46
CA SER A 41 -10.79 -5.77 -2.92
C SER A 41 -11.99 -6.61 -3.40
N GLU A 42 -12.84 -7.04 -2.49
CA GLU A 42 -14.07 -7.79 -2.77
C GLU A 42 -13.82 -9.09 -3.53
N PRO A 43 -12.98 -10.00 -2.98
CA PRO A 43 -12.77 -11.31 -3.63
C PRO A 43 -14.02 -12.18 -3.63
N GLY A 44 -14.99 -11.90 -2.75
CA GLY A 44 -16.24 -12.63 -2.71
C GLY A 44 -16.04 -14.10 -2.35
N GLU A 45 -16.59 -14.99 -3.18
CA GLU A 45 -16.48 -16.42 -2.96
C GLU A 45 -15.39 -17.06 -3.82
N ASP A 46 -14.58 -16.23 -4.49
CA ASP A 46 -13.52 -16.72 -5.36
C ASP A 46 -12.28 -17.04 -4.53
N VAL A 47 -12.01 -18.32 -4.33
CA VAL A 47 -10.88 -18.78 -3.53
C VAL A 47 -9.55 -18.31 -4.12
N GLU A 48 -9.44 -18.32 -5.44
CA GLU A 48 -8.19 -17.87 -6.08
C GLU A 48 -7.93 -16.39 -5.84
N ALA A 49 -8.99 -15.58 -5.80
CA ALA A 49 -8.86 -14.17 -5.48
C ALA A 49 -8.36 -13.99 -4.05
N TRP A 50 -8.87 -14.79 -3.11
CA TRP A 50 -8.39 -14.75 -1.72
C TRP A 50 -6.94 -15.18 -1.61
N VAL A 51 -6.51 -16.16 -2.42
CA VAL A 51 -5.11 -16.56 -2.44
C VAL A 51 -4.23 -15.37 -2.89
N LYS A 52 -4.68 -14.62 -3.88
CA LYS A 52 -3.94 -13.44 -4.33
C LYS A 52 -3.85 -12.38 -3.23
N VAL A 53 -4.94 -12.17 -2.48
CA VAL A 53 -4.93 -11.28 -1.33
C VAL A 53 -3.89 -11.73 -0.31
N GLN A 54 -3.86 -13.04 0.00
CA GLN A 54 -2.87 -13.59 0.93
C GLN A 54 -1.44 -13.35 0.43
N LYS A 55 -1.22 -13.49 -0.88
CA LYS A 55 0.12 -13.27 -1.46
C LYS A 55 0.56 -11.82 -1.32
N VAL A 56 -0.37 -10.87 -1.47
CA VAL A 56 -0.05 -9.47 -1.23
C VAL A 56 0.36 -9.25 0.22
N ILE A 57 -0.38 -9.83 1.16
CA ILE A 57 -0.08 -9.68 2.59
C ILE A 57 1.28 -10.31 2.91
N GLU A 58 1.58 -11.47 2.31
CA GLU A 58 2.90 -12.11 2.48
C GLU A 58 4.02 -11.21 1.95
N SER A 59 3.78 -10.57 0.81
CA SER A 59 4.76 -9.64 0.22
C SER A 59 5.04 -8.49 1.17
N ILE A 60 4.00 -7.96 1.80
CA ILE A 60 4.16 -6.89 2.80
C ILE A 60 5.03 -7.38 3.96
N GLY A 61 4.77 -8.61 4.44
CA GLY A 61 5.53 -9.19 5.55
C GLY A 61 6.99 -9.43 5.22
N ARG A 62 7.31 -9.69 3.95
CA ARG A 62 8.68 -9.94 3.50
C ARG A 62 9.39 -8.68 3.04
N SER A 63 8.72 -7.53 3.11
CA SER A 63 9.28 -6.28 2.57
C SER A 63 10.57 -5.87 3.28
N ASN A 64 11.48 -5.30 2.51
CA ASN A 64 12.76 -4.82 3.01
C ASN A 64 13.12 -3.55 2.23
N GLY A 65 12.67 -2.40 2.75
CA GLY A 65 12.86 -1.12 2.11
C GLY A 65 11.80 -0.81 1.06
N TYR A 66 11.27 -1.82 0.40
CA TYR A 66 10.14 -1.69 -0.52
C TYR A 66 9.38 -3.01 -0.57
N ILE A 67 8.15 -2.95 -1.07
CA ILE A 67 7.27 -4.12 -1.20
C ILE A 67 7.28 -4.56 -2.66
N GLU A 68 7.46 -5.86 -2.91
CA GLU A 68 7.40 -6.42 -4.26
C GLU A 68 6.10 -7.21 -4.41
N VAL A 69 5.31 -6.91 -5.43
CA VAL A 69 4.04 -7.59 -5.67
C VAL A 69 3.96 -8.01 -7.13
N GLU A 70 3.64 -9.29 -7.37
CA GLU A 70 3.46 -9.78 -8.74
C GLU A 70 2.25 -9.11 -9.38
N ASP A 71 2.30 -8.95 -10.70
CA ASP A 71 1.29 -8.17 -11.42
C ASP A 71 -0.13 -8.67 -11.23
N ASP A 72 -0.35 -9.98 -11.24
CA ASP A 72 -1.70 -10.53 -11.07
C ASP A 72 -2.21 -10.35 -9.63
N HIS A 73 -1.32 -10.42 -8.64
CA HIS A 73 -1.68 -10.15 -7.25
C HIS A 73 -2.01 -8.68 -7.08
N TRP A 74 -1.22 -7.81 -7.73
CA TRP A 74 -1.45 -6.37 -7.72
C TRP A 74 -2.81 -6.01 -8.30
N THR A 75 -3.15 -6.64 -9.44
CA THR A 75 -4.43 -6.40 -10.09
C THR A 75 -5.59 -6.68 -9.14
N GLN A 76 -5.51 -7.79 -8.40
CA GLN A 76 -6.55 -8.11 -7.41
C GLN A 76 -6.61 -7.04 -6.32
N ALA A 77 -5.46 -6.66 -5.78
CA ALA A 77 -5.41 -5.69 -4.67
C ALA A 77 -6.00 -4.32 -5.07
N MET A 78 -5.80 -3.93 -6.33
CA MET A 78 -6.25 -2.61 -6.80
C MET A 78 -7.68 -2.61 -7.32
N LYS A 79 -8.33 -3.75 -7.36
CA LYS A 79 -9.63 -3.91 -8.02
C LYS A 79 -10.71 -2.95 -7.52
N ASN A 80 -10.78 -2.73 -6.21
CA ASN A 80 -11.77 -1.84 -5.62
C ASN A 80 -11.12 -0.78 -4.73
N LYS A 81 -9.91 -0.36 -5.12
CA LYS A 81 -9.11 0.57 -4.32
C LYS A 81 -9.88 1.82 -3.92
N LYS A 82 -10.53 2.45 -4.89
CA LYS A 82 -11.24 3.71 -4.63
C LYS A 82 -12.39 3.51 -3.65
N LYS A 83 -13.17 2.46 -3.84
CA LYS A 83 -14.33 2.20 -3.00
C LYS A 83 -13.92 1.92 -1.55
N GLY A 84 -12.96 1.02 -1.37
CA GLY A 84 -12.48 0.67 -0.04
C GLY A 84 -11.88 1.86 0.69
N ALA A 85 -11.07 2.64 -0.01
CA ALA A 85 -10.45 3.81 0.58
C ALA A 85 -11.48 4.86 0.98
N ALA A 86 -12.48 5.09 0.12
CA ALA A 86 -13.50 6.11 0.41
C ALA A 86 -14.29 5.78 1.67
N GLN A 87 -14.60 4.50 1.88
CA GLN A 87 -15.37 4.09 3.05
C GLN A 87 -14.60 4.28 4.36
N VAL A 88 -13.30 4.13 4.32
CA VAL A 88 -12.47 4.14 5.53
C VAL A 88 -11.86 5.52 5.79
N LEU A 89 -11.47 6.23 4.74
CA LEU A 89 -10.63 7.40 4.84
C LEU A 89 -11.36 8.74 4.67
N GLY A 90 -12.60 8.71 4.17
CA GLY A 90 -13.40 9.91 4.05
C GLY A 90 -12.73 11.01 3.25
N ILE A 91 -12.66 12.21 3.84
CA ILE A 91 -12.12 13.39 3.17
C ILE A 91 -10.65 13.22 2.77
N ASN A 92 -9.93 12.35 3.47
CA ASN A 92 -8.51 12.11 3.18
C ASN A 92 -8.30 11.18 1.99
N CYS A 93 -9.37 10.54 1.50
CA CYS A 93 -9.25 9.49 0.49
C CYS A 93 -8.55 9.95 -0.79
N PRO A 94 -8.95 11.05 -1.45
CA PRO A 94 -8.30 11.43 -2.71
C PRO A 94 -6.80 11.66 -2.55
N GLN A 95 -6.41 12.33 -1.48
CA GLN A 95 -5.00 12.65 -1.27
C GLN A 95 -4.19 11.40 -0.94
N ILE A 96 -4.77 10.50 -0.16
CA ILE A 96 -4.09 9.25 0.18
C ILE A 96 -3.89 8.39 -1.07
N LEU A 97 -4.90 8.30 -1.95
CA LEU A 97 -4.76 7.55 -3.19
C LEU A 97 -3.65 8.13 -4.07
N GLU A 98 -3.61 9.44 -4.21
CA GLU A 98 -2.58 10.11 -4.99
C GLU A 98 -1.19 9.87 -4.40
N ASN A 99 -1.06 10.03 -3.09
CA ASN A 99 0.22 9.86 -2.41
C ASN A 99 0.68 8.41 -2.44
N PHE A 100 -0.25 7.47 -2.33
CA PHE A 100 0.09 6.06 -2.47
C PHE A 100 0.61 5.77 -3.88
N ASP A 101 -0.10 6.24 -4.90
CA ASP A 101 0.29 5.98 -6.29
C ASP A 101 1.68 6.53 -6.59
N ALA A 102 2.06 7.63 -5.94
CA ALA A 102 3.38 8.23 -6.13
C ALA A 102 4.51 7.32 -5.62
N LEU A 103 4.20 6.35 -4.76
CA LEU A 103 5.18 5.42 -4.21
C LEU A 103 5.30 4.14 -5.03
N VAL A 104 4.46 3.97 -6.05
CA VAL A 104 4.40 2.75 -6.87
C VAL A 104 5.26 2.91 -8.11
N SER A 105 6.00 1.85 -8.45
CA SER A 105 6.87 1.85 -9.62
C SER A 105 6.90 0.47 -10.26
N ASP A 106 7.19 0.42 -11.56
CA ASP A 106 7.41 -0.84 -12.27
C ASP A 106 8.87 -1.27 -12.19
N GLU A 107 9.71 -0.45 -11.57
CA GLU A 107 11.14 -0.74 -11.44
C GLU A 107 11.52 -0.76 -9.98
N VAL A 108 12.56 -1.54 -9.65
CA VAL A 108 13.07 -1.61 -8.28
C VAL A 108 13.46 -0.22 -7.82
N PRO A 109 12.94 0.25 -6.67
CA PRO A 109 13.33 1.57 -6.15
C PRO A 109 14.83 1.63 -5.90
N VAL A 110 15.48 2.65 -6.47
CA VAL A 110 16.90 2.85 -6.29
C VAL A 110 17.16 3.59 -5.00
N LYS A 111 18.06 3.03 -4.18
CA LYS A 111 18.52 3.75 -3.01
C LYS A 111 19.68 4.60 -3.43
N LYS A 112 19.59 5.80 -3.26
CA LYS A 112 20.62 6.71 -3.76
C LYS A 112 21.98 6.31 -3.30
N MET A 113 21.85 5.95 -3.53
CA MET A 113 22.55 5.57 -3.47
C MET A 113 23.36 5.33 -2.94
N LYS A 114 23.45 5.17 -2.74
CA LYS A 114 23.97 4.79 -2.39
C LYS A 114 24.85 4.72 -2.62
N GLN A 115 24.66 5.24 -2.92
CA GLN A 115 25.26 5.07 -3.28
C GLN A 115 25.96 5.21 -3.49
N SER A 116 26.01 5.64 -3.56
CA SER A 116 26.68 5.69 -3.86
C SER A 116 27.48 5.87 -3.75
N ILE A 117 27.58 6.08 -3.88
CA ILE A 117 28.31 6.12 -3.83
C ILE A 117 29.15 6.14 -3.79
N ASN A 118 29.29 6.32 -3.89
CA ASN A 118 30.08 6.21 -3.88
C ASN A 118 30.67 6.16 -3.95
N GLU A 119 30.59 6.24 -3.99
CA GLU A 119 31.11 6.14 -4.18
C GLU A 119 31.56 6.29 -4.07
#